data_893b819d1934a5509fd0f3157ab1b5f5
#
_entry.id   893b819d1934a5509fd0f3157ab1b5f5
#
_cell.length_a   1.000
_cell.length_b   1.000
_cell.length_c   1.000
_cell.angle_alpha   90.00
_cell.angle_beta   90.00
_cell.angle_gamma   90.00
#
_symmetry.space_group_name_H-M   'P 1'
#
loop_
_entity.id
_entity.type
_entity.pdbx_description
1 polymer ?
#
loop_
_entity_poly.entity_id
_entity_poly.type
_entity_poly.pdbx_seq_one_letter_code
_entity_poly.pdbx_strand_id
1 'polypeptide(L)'
;MIREQTQRTAGTGPNRAEEIYEKCLKRDPLTAEEAYWLYEQAPLQELALTADRVRRAVVPDLEVVTWQIDRTVNITNVCISGCHFCNFHCKPHQTERAFITTLDEYKEKIERMLALGGDQLLLQGGLHPKLGIDFYEELFSTLKSLYPQVRLHALGAPEVAHIARISGLTTLDTLKRLIAAGLDSLPGAGAEILDPGVRKAISPAKPSVEEWIQVMHEAHCLNLPTSATMMYGHVETSRQRVDHLLRIRDLQARCPEGHYGFLAFIPWIFRSSGTELERQGVATRFSPLEYIRIIAVSRLVLNNIRNIQASWLTVGKATAQVALHSGANDMGSIMIEENVVSSAGAHNQFDAAGIQQAIREAGFTPRLRDQLYRMR
;
A
#
# COMPACT_ATOMS: atom_id res chain seq x y z
N MET A 1 37.88 -44.79 -18.51
CA MET A 1 37.26 -44.54 -17.21
C MET A 1 36.97 -43.03 -17.12
N ILE A 2 35.80 -42.67 -17.54
CA ILE A 2 35.30 -41.26 -17.46
C ILE A 2 34.40 -41.23 -16.23
N ARG A 3 34.80 -40.46 -15.19
CA ARG A 3 33.96 -40.22 -14.03
C ARG A 3 32.99 -39.05 -14.38
N GLU A 4 31.74 -39.38 -14.58
CA GLU A 4 30.66 -38.41 -14.58
C GLU A 4 30.54 -37.77 -13.18
N GLN A 5 30.81 -36.50 -13.11
CA GLN A 5 30.46 -35.69 -11.96
C GLN A 5 28.95 -35.35 -12.06
N THR A 6 28.16 -36.10 -11.32
CA THR A 6 26.76 -35.85 -11.12
C THR A 6 26.65 -34.56 -10.28
N GLN A 7 26.29 -33.41 -10.91
CA GLN A 7 25.86 -32.23 -10.21
C GLN A 7 24.63 -32.59 -9.40
N ARG A 8 24.73 -32.54 -8.07
CA ARG A 8 23.59 -32.61 -7.16
C ARG A 8 22.73 -31.40 -7.41
N THR A 9 21.60 -31.58 -8.10
CA THR A 9 20.49 -30.63 -8.12
C THR A 9 20.04 -30.45 -6.69
N ALA A 10 20.00 -29.20 -6.21
CA ALA A 10 19.53 -28.84 -4.88
C ALA A 10 18.12 -29.42 -4.69
N GLY A 11 17.92 -30.21 -3.63
CA GLY A 11 16.77 -31.06 -3.39
C GLY A 11 15.43 -30.33 -3.48
N THR A 12 14.61 -30.75 -4.43
CA THR A 12 13.17 -30.45 -4.55
C THR A 12 12.38 -31.59 -3.88
N GLY A 13 12.72 -31.95 -2.64
CA GLY A 13 12.06 -33.03 -1.92
C GLY A 13 10.98 -32.51 -0.94
N PRO A 14 10.07 -33.38 -0.49
CA PRO A 14 9.01 -33.05 0.49
C PRO A 14 9.57 -32.41 1.77
N ASN A 15 10.80 -32.71 2.15
CA ASN A 15 11.47 -32.17 3.33
C ASN A 15 11.70 -30.64 3.23
N ARG A 16 12.01 -30.09 2.05
CA ARG A 16 12.25 -28.65 1.87
C ARG A 16 10.98 -27.82 2.04
N ALA A 17 9.86 -28.29 1.52
CA ALA A 17 8.57 -27.61 1.66
C ALA A 17 8.15 -27.53 3.13
N GLU A 18 8.25 -28.64 3.86
CA GLU A 18 7.95 -28.73 5.29
C GLU A 18 8.82 -27.76 6.10
N GLU A 19 10.12 -27.73 5.85
CA GLU A 19 11.07 -26.82 6.52
C GLU A 19 10.70 -25.34 6.29
N ILE A 20 10.31 -24.96 5.07
CA ILE A 20 9.89 -23.58 4.75
C ILE A 20 8.59 -23.25 5.48
N TYR A 21 7.60 -24.14 5.47
CA TYR A 21 6.33 -23.90 6.18
C TYR A 21 6.52 -23.85 7.69
N GLU A 22 7.42 -24.66 8.26
CA GLU A 22 7.77 -24.56 9.69
C GLU A 22 8.37 -23.20 10.06
N LYS A 23 9.30 -22.68 9.24
CA LYS A 23 9.83 -21.32 9.41
C LYS A 23 8.72 -20.27 9.37
N CYS A 24 7.81 -20.38 8.39
CA CYS A 24 6.66 -19.50 8.29
C CYS A 24 5.81 -19.50 9.57
N LEU A 25 5.50 -20.69 10.10
CA LEU A 25 4.70 -20.83 11.33
C LEU A 25 5.40 -20.29 12.57
N LYS A 26 6.73 -20.40 12.64
CA LYS A 26 7.57 -19.78 13.68
C LYS A 26 7.77 -18.29 13.47
N ARG A 27 7.37 -17.76 12.31
CA ARG A 27 7.59 -16.39 11.87
C ARG A 27 9.08 -16.04 11.74
N ASP A 28 9.91 -17.02 11.44
CA ASP A 28 11.31 -16.82 11.15
C ASP A 28 11.47 -16.11 9.79
N PRO A 29 12.48 -15.24 9.63
CA PRO A 29 12.75 -14.59 8.35
C PRO A 29 13.10 -15.62 7.27
N LEU A 30 12.41 -15.54 6.13
CA LEU A 30 12.70 -16.37 4.97
C LEU A 30 13.87 -15.78 4.18
N THR A 31 14.68 -16.66 3.60
CA THR A 31 15.66 -16.27 2.56
C THR A 31 14.92 -15.90 1.26
N ALA A 32 15.62 -15.22 0.35
CA ALA A 32 15.06 -14.89 -0.95
C ALA A 32 14.65 -16.15 -1.74
N GLU A 33 15.45 -17.19 -1.74
CA GLU A 33 15.15 -18.45 -2.43
C GLU A 33 13.94 -19.19 -1.83
N GLU A 34 13.74 -19.14 -0.51
CA GLU A 34 12.55 -19.68 0.15
C GLU A 34 11.30 -18.88 -0.22
N ALA A 35 11.39 -17.54 -0.25
CA ALA A 35 10.30 -16.67 -0.65
C ALA A 35 9.93 -16.84 -2.14
N TYR A 36 10.91 -17.02 -3.02
CA TYR A 36 10.66 -17.34 -4.44
C TYR A 36 9.98 -18.70 -4.59
N TRP A 37 10.44 -19.71 -3.84
CA TRP A 37 9.81 -21.03 -3.87
C TRP A 37 8.33 -20.95 -3.43
N LEU A 38 8.02 -20.23 -2.35
CA LEU A 38 6.64 -20.01 -1.91
C LEU A 38 5.79 -19.36 -3.01
N TYR A 39 6.34 -18.38 -3.72
CA TYR A 39 5.59 -17.66 -4.75
C TYR A 39 5.39 -18.53 -6.01
N GLU A 40 6.40 -19.22 -6.47
CA GLU A 40 6.43 -19.86 -7.79
C GLU A 40 6.02 -21.34 -7.75
N GLN A 41 6.32 -22.06 -6.66
CA GLN A 41 6.22 -23.51 -6.59
C GLN A 41 5.20 -24.02 -5.56
N ALA A 42 4.94 -23.28 -4.47
CA ALA A 42 4.08 -23.76 -3.41
C ALA A 42 2.65 -23.96 -3.90
N PRO A 43 1.98 -25.10 -3.59
CA PRO A 43 0.56 -25.29 -3.86
C PRO A 43 -0.29 -24.22 -3.17
N LEU A 44 -1.23 -23.61 -3.90
CA LEU A 44 -2.01 -22.48 -3.40
C LEU A 44 -2.76 -22.79 -2.11
N GLN A 45 -3.30 -24.00 -2.00
CA GLN A 45 -4.08 -24.45 -0.83
C GLN A 45 -3.22 -24.52 0.43
N GLU A 46 -2.02 -25.10 0.33
CA GLU A 46 -1.06 -25.18 1.45
C GLU A 46 -0.57 -23.80 1.85
N LEU A 47 -0.28 -22.95 0.87
CA LEU A 47 0.13 -21.58 1.05
C LEU A 47 -0.93 -20.75 1.80
N ALA A 48 -2.18 -20.81 1.35
CA ALA A 48 -3.29 -20.09 1.96
C ALA A 48 -3.57 -20.58 3.39
N LEU A 49 -3.55 -21.90 3.61
CA LEU A 49 -3.74 -22.49 4.94
C LEU A 49 -2.63 -22.07 5.91
N THR A 50 -1.37 -22.10 5.46
CA THR A 50 -0.24 -21.68 6.28
C THR A 50 -0.32 -20.18 6.61
N ALA A 51 -0.69 -19.36 5.62
CA ALA A 51 -0.87 -17.92 5.81
C ALA A 51 -2.02 -17.59 6.78
N ASP A 52 -3.14 -18.34 6.75
CA ASP A 52 -4.21 -18.17 7.74
C ASP A 52 -3.75 -18.57 9.15
N ARG A 53 -2.97 -19.64 9.30
CA ARG A 53 -2.38 -20.01 10.59
C ARG A 53 -1.47 -18.91 11.13
N VAL A 54 -0.61 -18.31 10.29
CA VAL A 54 0.23 -17.17 10.68
C VAL A 54 -0.62 -15.95 11.03
N ARG A 55 -1.69 -15.65 10.24
CA ARG A 55 -2.65 -14.59 10.56
C ARG A 55 -3.21 -14.78 11.98
N ARG A 56 -3.68 -15.99 12.30
CA ARG A 56 -4.22 -16.33 13.63
C ARG A 56 -3.22 -16.15 14.77
N ALA A 57 -1.93 -16.29 14.49
CA ALA A 57 -0.87 -16.10 15.51
C ALA A 57 -0.53 -14.62 15.75
N VAL A 58 -0.88 -13.71 14.82
CA VAL A 58 -0.49 -12.29 14.91
C VAL A 58 -1.64 -11.34 15.25
N VAL A 59 -2.90 -11.74 14.99
CA VAL A 59 -4.07 -10.91 15.32
C VAL A 59 -4.52 -11.19 16.75
N PRO A 60 -4.97 -10.17 17.51
CA PRO A 60 -5.37 -10.35 18.91
C PRO A 60 -6.73 -11.06 19.05
N ASP A 61 -7.58 -10.96 18.04
CA ASP A 61 -8.90 -11.57 18.02
C ASP A 61 -9.11 -12.26 16.64
N LEU A 62 -9.28 -13.58 16.69
CA LEU A 62 -9.35 -14.43 15.50
C LEU A 62 -10.62 -14.23 14.69
N GLU A 63 -11.68 -13.82 15.35
CA GLU A 63 -13.01 -13.60 14.79
C GLU A 63 -13.14 -12.21 14.13
N VAL A 64 -12.22 -11.29 14.44
CA VAL A 64 -12.31 -9.90 14.02
C VAL A 64 -11.57 -9.65 12.72
N VAL A 65 -12.24 -8.94 11.81
CA VAL A 65 -11.64 -8.26 10.66
C VAL A 65 -11.92 -6.77 10.78
N THR A 66 -10.85 -5.97 10.68
CA THR A 66 -10.94 -4.53 10.82
C THR A 66 -11.28 -3.85 9.49
N TRP A 67 -11.91 -2.68 9.60
CA TRP A 67 -12.25 -1.80 8.50
C TRP A 67 -12.24 -0.34 8.96
N GLN A 68 -12.26 0.62 8.02
CA GLN A 68 -12.12 2.04 8.32
C GLN A 68 -13.11 2.88 7.50
N ILE A 69 -13.37 4.11 7.98
CA ILE A 69 -14.02 5.17 7.21
C ILE A 69 -13.01 6.29 7.04
N ASP A 70 -12.52 6.46 5.83
CA ASP A 70 -11.72 7.61 5.44
C ASP A 70 -12.29 8.28 4.20
N ARG A 71 -11.82 9.47 3.93
CA ARG A 71 -12.14 10.20 2.70
C ARG A 71 -10.88 10.55 1.96
N THR A 72 -10.81 10.14 0.71
CA THR A 72 -9.76 10.59 -0.21
C THR A 72 -10.04 12.02 -0.64
N VAL A 73 -9.05 12.91 -0.51
CA VAL A 73 -9.09 14.24 -1.09
C VAL A 73 -7.80 14.45 -1.89
N ASN A 74 -7.95 14.70 -3.16
CA ASN A 74 -6.81 14.96 -4.02
C ASN A 74 -6.45 16.44 -3.92
N ILE A 75 -5.26 16.74 -3.38
CA ILE A 75 -4.78 18.12 -3.19
C ILE A 75 -4.73 18.87 -4.51
N THR A 76 -4.21 18.21 -5.55
CA THR A 76 -4.15 18.68 -6.93
C THR A 76 -4.01 17.51 -7.90
N ASN A 77 -4.49 17.67 -9.13
CA ASN A 77 -4.20 16.72 -10.22
C ASN A 77 -3.00 17.13 -11.08
N VAL A 78 -2.43 18.32 -10.88
CA VAL A 78 -1.27 18.78 -11.63
C VAL A 78 -0.04 17.99 -11.21
N CYS A 79 0.57 17.27 -12.17
CA CYS A 79 1.66 16.37 -11.88
C CYS A 79 2.72 16.36 -12.98
N ILE A 80 3.99 16.49 -12.58
CA ILE A 80 5.14 16.40 -13.49
C ILE A 80 5.69 14.99 -13.64
N SER A 81 5.23 14.01 -12.84
CA SER A 81 5.81 12.66 -12.84
C SER A 81 5.46 11.83 -14.08
N GLY A 82 4.31 12.09 -14.72
CA GLY A 82 3.91 11.44 -15.96
C GLY A 82 3.86 9.91 -15.89
N CYS A 83 3.37 9.36 -14.78
CA CYS A 83 3.26 7.91 -14.60
C CYS A 83 2.36 7.29 -15.65
N HIS A 84 2.84 6.26 -16.36
CA HIS A 84 2.16 5.63 -17.48
C HIS A 84 0.89 4.85 -17.09
N PHE A 85 0.70 4.57 -15.80
CA PHE A 85 -0.48 3.88 -15.24
C PHE A 85 -1.55 4.85 -14.69
N CYS A 86 -1.29 6.16 -14.64
CA CYS A 86 -2.16 7.12 -13.97
C CYS A 86 -2.95 7.96 -14.98
N ASN A 87 -4.28 7.85 -14.96
CA ASN A 87 -5.17 8.69 -15.76
C ASN A 87 -5.60 9.98 -15.05
N PHE A 88 -5.38 10.04 -13.74
CA PHE A 88 -5.81 11.16 -12.90
C PHE A 88 -4.98 12.43 -13.16
N HIS A 89 -3.69 12.26 -13.45
CA HIS A 89 -2.78 13.39 -13.58
C HIS A 89 -3.10 14.30 -14.77
N CYS A 90 -2.82 15.57 -14.58
CA CYS A 90 -2.86 16.61 -15.61
C CYS A 90 -1.48 17.26 -15.71
N LYS A 91 -1.02 17.52 -16.92
CA LYS A 91 0.28 18.20 -17.13
C LYS A 91 0.14 19.70 -16.79
N PRO A 92 1.21 20.38 -16.30
CA PRO A 92 1.13 21.77 -15.88
C PRO A 92 0.59 22.76 -16.91
N HIS A 93 0.68 22.46 -18.20
CA HIS A 93 0.15 23.29 -19.29
C HIS A 93 -1.34 23.03 -19.61
N GLN A 94 -1.96 22.00 -19.03
CA GLN A 94 -3.38 21.63 -19.26
C GLN A 94 -4.29 22.35 -18.25
N THR A 95 -4.27 23.66 -18.27
CA THR A 95 -4.91 24.53 -17.28
C THR A 95 -6.43 24.35 -17.17
N GLU A 96 -7.11 23.93 -18.23
CA GLU A 96 -8.55 23.68 -18.25
C GLU A 96 -8.99 22.53 -17.35
N ARG A 97 -8.10 21.56 -17.09
CA ARG A 97 -8.33 20.39 -16.26
C ARG A 97 -7.66 20.48 -14.90
N ALA A 98 -6.75 21.44 -14.76
CA ALA A 98 -5.94 21.61 -13.55
C ALA A 98 -6.81 22.14 -12.39
N PHE A 99 -6.61 21.57 -11.20
CA PHE A 99 -7.19 22.12 -9.98
C PHE A 99 -6.22 22.04 -8.81
N ILE A 100 -6.45 22.88 -7.82
CA ILE A 100 -5.95 22.78 -6.46
C ILE A 100 -7.19 22.85 -5.58
N THR A 101 -7.41 21.85 -4.73
CA THR A 101 -8.60 21.79 -3.85
C THR A 101 -8.60 22.98 -2.89
N THR A 102 -9.70 23.69 -2.85
CA THR A 102 -9.90 24.90 -2.03
C THR A 102 -10.23 24.54 -0.59
N LEU A 103 -10.04 25.49 0.34
CA LEU A 103 -10.37 25.27 1.74
C LEU A 103 -11.86 24.96 1.97
N ASP A 104 -12.75 25.58 1.20
CA ASP A 104 -14.19 25.33 1.35
C ASP A 104 -14.57 23.92 0.85
N GLU A 105 -13.95 23.43 -0.21
CA GLU A 105 -14.09 22.03 -0.64
C GLU A 105 -13.57 21.06 0.42
N TYR A 106 -12.44 21.36 1.08
CA TYR A 106 -11.97 20.56 2.22
C TYR A 106 -12.99 20.52 3.35
N LYS A 107 -13.56 21.66 3.75
CA LYS A 107 -14.57 21.72 4.81
C LYS A 107 -15.79 20.86 4.47
N GLU A 108 -16.35 21.02 3.28
CA GLU A 108 -17.50 20.23 2.82
C GLU A 108 -17.22 18.73 2.87
N LYS A 109 -16.05 18.33 2.38
CA LYS A 109 -15.63 16.91 2.35
C LYS A 109 -15.41 16.35 3.76
N ILE A 110 -14.79 17.12 4.65
CA ILE A 110 -14.55 16.72 6.04
C ILE A 110 -15.87 16.57 6.80
N GLU A 111 -16.76 17.54 6.70
CA GLU A 111 -18.06 17.50 7.39
C GLU A 111 -18.90 16.29 6.96
N ARG A 112 -18.93 15.99 5.66
CA ARG A 112 -19.60 14.77 5.16
C ARG A 112 -18.95 13.48 5.68
N MET A 113 -17.63 13.42 5.76
CA MET A 113 -16.92 12.27 6.32
C MET A 113 -17.21 12.10 7.81
N LEU A 114 -17.16 13.18 8.58
CA LEU A 114 -17.49 13.19 10.01
C LEU A 114 -18.92 12.73 10.28
N ALA A 115 -19.89 13.18 9.44
CA ALA A 115 -21.28 12.75 9.53
C ALA A 115 -21.46 11.23 9.32
N LEU A 116 -20.55 10.57 8.61
CA LEU A 116 -20.49 9.10 8.42
C LEU A 116 -19.72 8.39 9.53
N GLY A 117 -19.15 9.10 10.51
CA GLY A 117 -18.35 8.56 11.58
C GLY A 117 -16.89 8.33 11.20
N GLY A 118 -16.41 8.88 10.08
CA GLY A 118 -15.00 8.87 9.71
C GLY A 118 -14.17 9.85 10.52
N ASP A 119 -12.86 9.65 10.56
CA ASP A 119 -11.93 10.48 11.34
C ASP A 119 -10.63 10.78 10.59
N GLN A 120 -10.52 10.36 9.33
CA GLN A 120 -9.29 10.45 8.56
C GLN A 120 -9.50 10.97 7.15
N LEU A 121 -8.60 11.85 6.72
CA LEU A 121 -8.41 12.18 5.31
C LEU A 121 -7.21 11.41 4.74
N LEU A 122 -7.41 10.80 3.57
CA LEU A 122 -6.30 10.36 2.71
C LEU A 122 -6.02 11.49 1.72
N LEU A 123 -4.97 12.28 2.00
CA LEU A 123 -4.57 13.44 1.22
C LEU A 123 -3.42 13.10 0.29
N GLN A 124 -3.71 12.91 -0.97
CA GLN A 124 -2.71 12.65 -2.01
C GLN A 124 -2.94 13.56 -3.21
N GLY A 125 -1.91 13.73 -4.04
CA GLY A 125 -2.07 14.57 -5.22
C GLY A 125 -0.95 14.37 -6.24
N GLY A 126 -0.98 15.23 -7.26
CA GLY A 126 0.09 15.31 -8.25
C GLY A 126 1.33 16.01 -7.68
N LEU A 127 2.49 15.71 -8.25
CA LEU A 127 3.75 16.44 -8.01
C LEU A 127 3.67 17.80 -8.69
N HIS A 128 3.07 18.77 -8.02
CA HIS A 128 2.85 20.11 -8.57
C HIS A 128 4.16 20.92 -8.57
N PRO A 129 4.56 21.56 -9.69
CA PRO A 129 5.90 22.18 -9.81
C PRO A 129 6.11 23.41 -8.92
N LYS A 130 5.07 23.96 -8.30
CA LYS A 130 5.15 25.20 -7.52
C LYS A 130 4.63 25.09 -6.08
N LEU A 131 4.02 23.97 -5.68
CA LEU A 131 3.54 23.80 -4.30
C LEU A 131 4.69 23.26 -3.44
N GLY A 132 5.44 24.18 -2.83
CA GLY A 132 6.53 23.88 -1.91
C GLY A 132 6.05 23.65 -0.49
N ILE A 133 7.00 23.53 0.45
CA ILE A 133 6.73 23.18 1.84
C ILE A 133 5.76 24.16 2.52
N ASP A 134 5.89 25.46 2.26
CA ASP A 134 5.05 26.49 2.91
C ASP A 134 3.56 26.30 2.60
N PHE A 135 3.23 25.87 1.37
CA PHE A 135 1.84 25.53 1.01
C PHE A 135 1.29 24.35 1.86
N TYR A 136 2.08 23.31 2.04
CA TYR A 136 1.63 22.13 2.80
C TYR A 136 1.58 22.39 4.30
N GLU A 137 2.48 23.20 4.83
CA GLU A 137 2.42 23.65 6.22
C GLU A 137 1.16 24.49 6.50
N GLU A 138 0.87 25.45 5.64
CA GLU A 138 -0.37 26.25 5.74
C GLU A 138 -1.60 25.37 5.64
N LEU A 139 -1.66 24.47 4.66
CA LEU A 139 -2.79 23.56 4.49
C LEU A 139 -3.01 22.69 5.73
N PHE A 140 -1.96 21.99 6.20
CA PHE A 140 -2.10 21.04 7.31
C PHE A 140 -2.42 21.75 8.62
N SER A 141 -1.72 22.85 8.94
CA SER A 141 -2.00 23.64 10.15
C SER A 141 -3.40 24.24 10.14
N THR A 142 -3.89 24.71 8.99
CA THR A 142 -5.26 25.21 8.84
C THR A 142 -6.29 24.10 9.07
N LEU A 143 -6.10 22.94 8.43
CA LEU A 143 -7.01 21.80 8.62
C LEU A 143 -7.00 21.30 10.07
N LYS A 144 -5.85 21.22 10.71
CA LYS A 144 -5.74 20.82 12.13
C LYS A 144 -6.33 21.85 13.08
N SER A 145 -6.23 23.14 12.77
CA SER A 145 -6.86 24.21 13.54
C SER A 145 -8.39 24.12 13.49
N LEU A 146 -8.96 23.88 12.31
CA LEU A 146 -10.41 23.78 12.09
C LEU A 146 -10.99 22.45 12.58
N TYR A 147 -10.26 21.35 12.40
CA TYR A 147 -10.71 19.98 12.66
C TYR A 147 -9.63 19.19 13.41
N PRO A 148 -9.32 19.51 14.68
CA PRO A 148 -8.23 18.89 15.44
C PRO A 148 -8.41 17.36 15.62
N GLN A 149 -9.64 16.86 15.54
CA GLN A 149 -9.98 15.43 15.64
C GLN A 149 -9.69 14.65 14.36
N VAL A 150 -9.54 15.32 13.20
CA VAL A 150 -9.31 14.66 11.91
C VAL A 150 -7.85 14.32 11.75
N ARG A 151 -7.57 13.08 11.37
CA ARG A 151 -6.23 12.58 11.06
C ARG A 151 -5.85 12.87 9.62
N LEU A 152 -4.66 13.41 9.43
CA LEU A 152 -4.08 13.65 8.12
C LEU A 152 -3.14 12.49 7.74
N HIS A 153 -3.66 11.52 7.02
CA HIS A 153 -2.89 10.47 6.35
C HIS A 153 -2.53 10.98 4.97
N ALA A 154 -1.36 11.58 4.82
CA ALA A 154 -1.12 12.48 3.71
C ALA A 154 0.18 12.22 2.98
N LEU A 155 0.18 12.61 1.69
CA LEU A 155 1.33 12.53 0.79
C LEU A 155 1.78 11.07 0.55
N GLY A 156 2.99 10.88 0.20
CA GLY A 156 3.73 9.64 0.05
C GLY A 156 5.18 9.99 -0.16
N ALA A 157 6.06 9.00 -0.20
CA ALA A 157 7.49 9.25 -0.41
C ALA A 157 7.79 10.08 -1.68
N PRO A 158 7.10 9.91 -2.83
CA PRO A 158 7.31 10.77 -3.99
C PRO A 158 6.97 12.23 -3.76
N GLU A 159 5.87 12.51 -3.07
CA GLU A 159 5.47 13.88 -2.75
C GLU A 159 6.46 14.52 -1.78
N VAL A 160 6.88 13.82 -0.72
CA VAL A 160 7.90 14.31 0.24
C VAL A 160 9.22 14.63 -0.47
N ALA A 161 9.72 13.72 -1.31
CA ALA A 161 10.96 13.95 -2.06
C ALA A 161 10.84 15.12 -3.05
N HIS A 162 9.66 15.29 -3.68
CA HIS A 162 9.40 16.40 -4.58
C HIS A 162 9.34 17.74 -3.83
N ILE A 163 8.58 17.81 -2.73
CA ILE A 163 8.48 18.99 -1.89
C ILE A 163 9.86 19.41 -1.38
N ALA A 164 10.66 18.45 -0.88
CA ALA A 164 12.03 18.68 -0.44
C ALA A 164 12.87 19.36 -1.55
N ARG A 165 12.83 18.78 -2.76
CA ARG A 165 13.62 19.26 -3.91
C ARG A 165 13.26 20.68 -4.31
N ILE A 166 11.96 21.01 -4.44
CA ILE A 166 11.54 22.35 -4.89
C ILE A 166 11.64 23.40 -3.79
N SER A 167 11.72 22.98 -2.51
CA SER A 167 11.89 23.87 -1.35
C SER A 167 13.34 24.01 -0.91
N GLY A 168 14.30 23.31 -1.55
CA GLY A 168 15.71 23.34 -1.18
C GLY A 168 15.99 22.72 0.20
N LEU A 169 15.21 21.73 0.62
CA LEU A 169 15.31 21.04 1.90
C LEU A 169 15.79 19.60 1.73
N THR A 170 16.24 18.99 2.84
CA THR A 170 16.37 17.54 2.92
C THR A 170 15.00 16.89 3.11
N THR A 171 14.85 15.60 2.76
CA THR A 171 13.60 14.84 3.01
C THR A 171 13.30 14.74 4.50
N LEU A 172 14.33 14.61 5.33
CA LEU A 172 14.20 14.58 6.78
C LEU A 172 13.65 15.91 7.34
N ASP A 173 14.18 17.06 6.90
CA ASP A 173 13.70 18.36 7.38
C ASP A 173 12.29 18.65 6.85
N THR A 174 11.99 18.22 5.62
CA THR A 174 10.64 18.28 5.06
C THR A 174 9.65 17.49 5.93
N LEU A 175 9.97 16.26 6.30
CA LEU A 175 9.13 15.44 7.18
C LEU A 175 8.93 16.09 8.55
N LYS A 176 9.98 16.61 9.16
CA LYS A 176 9.88 17.32 10.46
C LYS A 176 8.93 18.51 10.39
N ARG A 177 9.03 19.33 9.35
CA ARG A 177 8.15 20.49 9.13
C ARG A 177 6.70 20.05 8.92
N LEU A 178 6.46 19.04 8.08
CA LEU A 178 5.12 18.49 7.84
C LEU A 178 4.47 17.91 9.11
N ILE A 179 5.25 17.17 9.92
CA ILE A 179 4.79 16.64 11.22
C ILE A 179 4.42 17.78 12.16
N ALA A 180 5.27 18.82 12.25
CA ALA A 180 4.97 19.99 13.07
C ALA A 180 3.70 20.73 12.62
N ALA A 181 3.41 20.72 11.31
CA ALA A 181 2.19 21.28 10.75
C ALA A 181 0.94 20.39 10.91
N GLY A 182 1.10 19.14 11.35
CA GLY A 182 -0.04 18.25 11.65
C GLY A 182 -0.16 17.00 10.79
N LEU A 183 0.88 16.60 10.04
CA LEU A 183 0.92 15.29 9.39
C LEU A 183 0.88 14.18 10.44
N ASP A 184 -0.16 13.34 10.43
CA ASP A 184 -0.34 12.25 11.40
C ASP A 184 0.23 10.90 10.94
N SER A 185 0.28 10.65 9.63
CA SER A 185 0.82 9.40 9.06
C SER A 185 1.10 9.54 7.56
N LEU A 186 1.98 8.67 7.03
CA LEU A 186 2.44 8.69 5.65
C LEU A 186 2.02 7.43 4.90
N PRO A 187 1.20 7.51 3.83
CA PRO A 187 0.89 6.39 2.94
C PRO A 187 2.12 5.81 2.24
N GLY A 188 2.12 4.51 2.00
CA GLY A 188 3.15 3.82 1.21
C GLY A 188 3.06 4.04 -0.30
N ALA A 189 2.32 5.05 -0.71
CA ALA A 189 2.10 5.38 -2.12
C ALA A 189 3.42 5.61 -2.88
N GLY A 190 3.39 5.35 -4.18
CA GLY A 190 4.53 5.53 -5.05
C GLY A 190 5.59 4.44 -4.95
N ALA A 191 5.40 3.40 -4.13
CA ALA A 191 6.24 2.21 -4.13
C ALA A 191 6.09 1.42 -5.44
N GLU A 192 4.89 1.21 -5.90
CA GLU A 192 4.46 0.36 -7.01
C GLU A 192 5.16 -1.01 -6.94
N ILE A 193 6.27 -1.18 -7.66
CA ILE A 193 7.28 -2.24 -7.45
C ILE A 193 8.63 -1.56 -7.20
N LEU A 194 9.28 -1.91 -6.11
CA LEU A 194 10.60 -1.37 -5.72
C LEU A 194 11.72 -2.07 -6.50
N ASP A 195 11.68 -1.94 -7.83
CA ASP A 195 12.67 -2.40 -8.78
C ASP A 195 13.03 -1.27 -9.75
N PRO A 196 14.32 -0.95 -9.94
CA PRO A 196 14.73 0.18 -10.79
C PRO A 196 14.27 0.06 -12.24
N GLY A 197 14.26 -1.15 -12.81
CA GLY A 197 13.83 -1.40 -14.19
C GLY A 197 12.34 -1.19 -14.36
N VAL A 198 11.54 -1.72 -13.45
CA VAL A 198 10.08 -1.54 -13.43
C VAL A 198 9.73 -0.06 -13.25
N ARG A 199 10.33 0.63 -12.28
CA ARG A 199 10.07 2.06 -12.03
C ARG A 199 10.37 2.92 -13.25
N LYS A 200 11.51 2.67 -13.90
CA LYS A 200 11.87 3.36 -15.14
C LYS A 200 10.84 3.16 -16.25
N ALA A 201 10.26 1.96 -16.34
CA ALA A 201 9.26 1.64 -17.36
C ALA A 201 7.90 2.30 -17.12
N ILE A 202 7.44 2.38 -15.85
CA ILE A 202 6.06 2.80 -15.53
C ILE A 202 5.96 4.21 -14.96
N SER A 203 7.02 4.75 -14.36
CA SER A 203 7.02 6.06 -13.66
C SER A 203 8.41 6.69 -13.64
N PRO A 204 8.99 7.06 -14.81
CA PRO A 204 10.41 7.42 -14.95
C PRO A 204 10.82 8.68 -14.18
N ALA A 205 9.90 9.57 -13.86
CA ALA A 205 10.18 10.81 -13.13
C ALA A 205 9.86 10.73 -11.62
N LYS A 206 9.44 9.55 -11.12
CA LYS A 206 9.33 9.32 -9.67
C LYS A 206 10.70 9.10 -9.05
N PRO A 207 10.83 9.31 -7.72
CA PRO A 207 12.04 8.99 -6.96
C PRO A 207 12.54 7.57 -7.20
N SER A 208 13.86 7.36 -7.09
CA SER A 208 14.46 6.03 -7.17
C SER A 208 13.95 5.09 -6.06
N VAL A 209 14.33 3.82 -6.13
CA VAL A 209 14.03 2.86 -5.06
C VAL A 209 14.69 3.31 -3.76
N GLU A 210 15.93 3.74 -3.84
CA GLU A 210 16.74 4.19 -2.70
C GLU A 210 16.15 5.44 -2.05
N GLU A 211 15.73 6.44 -2.85
CA GLU A 211 15.07 7.65 -2.35
C GLU A 211 13.73 7.32 -1.67
N TRP A 212 12.93 6.41 -2.24
CA TRP A 212 11.69 5.97 -1.62
C TRP A 212 11.95 5.30 -0.26
N ILE A 213 12.91 4.37 -0.20
CA ILE A 213 13.32 3.68 1.02
C ILE A 213 13.86 4.66 2.06
N GLN A 214 14.65 5.66 1.63
CA GLN A 214 15.19 6.69 2.52
C GLN A 214 14.08 7.49 3.19
N VAL A 215 13.12 8.01 2.43
CA VAL A 215 11.99 8.79 2.98
C VAL A 215 11.19 7.96 3.99
N MET A 216 10.89 6.70 3.67
CA MET A 216 10.14 5.85 4.60
C MET A 216 10.95 5.51 5.84
N HIS A 217 12.26 5.28 5.71
CA HIS A 217 13.15 5.08 6.86
C HIS A 217 13.22 6.31 7.77
N GLU A 218 13.35 7.50 7.20
CA GLU A 218 13.33 8.76 7.94
C GLU A 218 11.99 8.97 8.67
N ALA A 219 10.86 8.62 8.03
CA ALA A 219 9.55 8.64 8.66
C ALA A 219 9.48 7.67 9.88
N HIS A 220 10.04 6.45 9.74
CA HIS A 220 10.14 5.49 10.87
C HIS A 220 11.01 6.03 12.00
N CYS A 221 12.15 6.65 11.69
CA CYS A 221 13.03 7.28 12.69
C CYS A 221 12.34 8.44 13.42
N LEU A 222 11.42 9.14 12.77
CA LEU A 222 10.59 10.20 13.38
C LEU A 222 9.35 9.66 14.10
N ASN A 223 9.20 8.35 14.22
CA ASN A 223 8.03 7.67 14.76
C ASN A 223 6.70 8.06 14.07
N LEU A 224 6.77 8.41 12.79
CA LEU A 224 5.59 8.68 11.97
C LEU A 224 5.01 7.35 11.50
N PRO A 225 3.74 7.03 11.80
CA PRO A 225 3.09 5.82 11.31
C PRO A 225 3.04 5.80 9.79
N THR A 226 3.33 4.64 9.19
CA THR A 226 3.33 4.49 7.73
C THR A 226 2.55 3.26 7.29
N SER A 227 2.25 3.15 6.00
CA SER A 227 1.84 1.90 5.35
C SER A 227 2.80 1.54 4.22
N ALA A 228 2.75 0.29 3.77
CA ALA A 228 3.46 -0.15 2.58
C ALA A 228 2.46 -0.65 1.53
N THR A 229 2.73 -0.41 0.26
CA THR A 229 1.85 -0.81 -0.84
C THR A 229 2.63 -1.53 -1.93
N MET A 230 1.95 -2.35 -2.71
CA MET A 230 2.45 -2.93 -3.95
C MET A 230 1.38 -2.82 -5.03
N MET A 231 1.70 -2.20 -6.17
CA MET A 231 0.88 -2.31 -7.38
C MET A 231 1.51 -3.35 -8.30
N TYR A 232 0.75 -4.38 -8.67
CA TYR A 232 1.25 -5.50 -9.48
C TYR A 232 0.32 -5.80 -10.66
N GLY A 233 0.76 -6.67 -11.56
CA GLY A 233 -0.02 -7.12 -12.72
C GLY A 233 0.15 -6.23 -13.95
N HIS A 234 1.30 -5.56 -14.08
CA HIS A 234 1.67 -4.74 -15.24
C HIS A 234 2.88 -5.32 -15.99
N VAL A 235 4.10 -4.82 -15.78
CA VAL A 235 5.30 -5.22 -16.53
C VAL A 235 6.29 -6.05 -15.70
N GLU A 236 6.06 -6.15 -14.42
CA GLU A 236 6.93 -6.83 -13.47
C GLU A 236 6.86 -8.36 -13.58
N THR A 237 7.89 -9.03 -13.10
CA THR A 237 7.97 -10.49 -12.94
C THR A 237 7.58 -10.92 -11.53
N SER A 238 7.32 -12.23 -11.33
CA SER A 238 7.08 -12.82 -10.00
C SER A 238 8.25 -12.59 -9.04
N ARG A 239 9.50 -12.70 -9.53
CA ARG A 239 10.69 -12.40 -8.71
C ARG A 239 10.72 -10.95 -8.23
N GLN A 240 10.43 -9.99 -9.08
CA GLN A 240 10.39 -8.56 -8.72
C GLN A 240 9.31 -8.26 -7.67
N ARG A 241 8.18 -9.01 -7.67
CA ARG A 241 7.18 -8.93 -6.59
C ARG A 241 7.73 -9.42 -5.26
N VAL A 242 8.43 -10.55 -5.27
CA VAL A 242 9.06 -11.11 -4.06
C VAL A 242 10.18 -10.18 -3.56
N ASP A 243 11.04 -9.68 -4.45
CA ASP A 243 12.09 -8.73 -4.10
C ASP A 243 11.53 -7.46 -3.47
N HIS A 244 10.38 -6.98 -3.97
CA HIS A 244 9.66 -5.86 -3.34
C HIS A 244 9.25 -6.19 -1.90
N LEU A 245 8.64 -7.36 -1.65
CA LEU A 245 8.28 -7.79 -0.30
C LEU A 245 9.49 -7.89 0.63
N LEU A 246 10.59 -8.45 0.14
CA LEU A 246 11.84 -8.55 0.91
C LEU A 246 12.38 -7.17 1.28
N ARG A 247 12.38 -6.20 0.36
CA ARG A 247 12.80 -4.81 0.62
C ARG A 247 11.91 -4.13 1.68
N ILE A 248 10.60 -4.33 1.62
CA ILE A 248 9.65 -3.82 2.63
C ILE A 248 9.92 -4.45 4.00
N ARG A 249 10.10 -5.77 4.07
CA ARG A 249 10.44 -6.49 5.30
C ARG A 249 11.74 -5.98 5.91
N ASP A 250 12.77 -5.85 5.08
CA ASP A 250 14.10 -5.44 5.52
C ASP A 250 14.12 -3.96 5.95
N LEU A 251 13.30 -3.10 5.33
CA LEU A 251 13.10 -1.73 5.80
C LEU A 251 12.36 -1.69 7.15
N GLN A 252 11.32 -2.49 7.32
CA GLN A 252 10.63 -2.63 8.60
C GLN A 252 11.56 -3.14 9.72
N ALA A 253 12.47 -4.05 9.41
CA ALA A 253 13.45 -4.55 10.38
C ALA A 253 14.46 -3.47 10.85
N ARG A 254 14.61 -2.38 10.11
CA ARG A 254 15.44 -1.21 10.46
C ARG A 254 14.68 -0.14 11.23
N CYS A 255 13.37 -0.33 11.46
CA CYS A 255 12.57 0.59 12.26
C CYS A 255 13.10 0.60 13.70
N PRO A 256 13.32 1.78 14.33
CA PRO A 256 13.74 1.83 15.72
C PRO A 256 12.74 1.12 16.66
N GLU A 257 13.26 0.49 17.70
CA GLU A 257 12.43 -0.21 18.68
C GLU A 257 11.41 0.73 19.32
N GLY A 258 10.17 0.27 19.44
CA GLY A 258 9.06 1.06 19.99
C GLY A 258 8.45 2.08 19.01
N HIS A 259 8.99 2.24 17.80
CA HIS A 259 8.40 3.07 16.76
C HIS A 259 7.37 2.31 15.93
N TYR A 260 6.47 3.05 15.27
CA TYR A 260 5.35 2.45 14.51
C TYR A 260 5.79 1.67 13.26
N GLY A 261 6.71 2.20 12.47
CA GLY A 261 7.07 1.61 11.17
C GLY A 261 5.87 1.46 10.23
N PHE A 262 5.87 0.38 9.44
CA PHE A 262 4.73 0.01 8.61
C PHE A 262 3.64 -0.66 9.44
N LEU A 263 2.49 -0.01 9.56
CA LEU A 263 1.31 -0.54 10.24
C LEU A 263 0.60 -1.62 9.43
N ALA A 264 0.65 -1.50 8.11
CA ALA A 264 0.00 -2.42 7.19
C ALA A 264 0.73 -2.53 5.85
N PHE A 265 0.51 -3.66 5.17
CA PHE A 265 0.85 -3.86 3.77
C PHE A 265 -0.41 -4.03 2.93
N ILE A 266 -0.47 -3.36 1.76
CA ILE A 266 -1.65 -3.25 0.91
C ILE A 266 -1.26 -3.59 -0.54
N PRO A 267 -1.42 -4.86 -0.99
CA PRO A 267 -1.25 -5.21 -2.39
C PRO A 267 -2.53 -4.90 -3.19
N TRP A 268 -2.38 -4.26 -4.33
CA TRP A 268 -3.48 -3.96 -5.23
C TRP A 268 -3.09 -4.18 -6.69
N ILE A 269 -4.08 -4.52 -7.53
CA ILE A 269 -3.84 -4.86 -8.92
C ILE A 269 -3.90 -3.62 -9.80
N PHE A 270 -2.96 -3.51 -10.74
CA PHE A 270 -2.97 -2.52 -11.79
C PHE A 270 -4.27 -2.57 -12.60
N ARG A 271 -4.83 -1.41 -12.88
CA ARG A 271 -5.96 -1.20 -13.78
C ARG A 271 -5.50 -0.44 -15.02
N SER A 272 -5.75 -1.00 -16.21
CA SER A 272 -5.16 -0.52 -17.44
C SER A 272 -6.03 0.47 -18.22
N SER A 273 -7.34 0.47 -17.98
CA SER A 273 -8.30 1.16 -18.85
C SER A 273 -7.95 2.65 -19.08
N GLY A 274 -7.68 3.01 -20.33
CA GLY A 274 -7.34 4.35 -20.75
C GLY A 274 -5.93 4.85 -20.40
N THR A 275 -5.09 4.01 -19.77
CA THR A 275 -3.73 4.39 -19.36
C THR A 275 -2.74 4.39 -20.52
N GLU A 276 -1.59 5.06 -20.36
CA GLU A 276 -0.49 4.98 -21.31
C GLU A 276 0.07 3.57 -21.43
N LEU A 277 0.13 2.81 -20.32
CA LEU A 277 0.54 1.40 -20.35
C LEU A 277 -0.39 0.55 -21.21
N GLU A 278 -1.71 0.79 -21.19
CA GLU A 278 -2.65 0.09 -22.08
C GLU A 278 -2.34 0.40 -23.57
N ARG A 279 -2.08 1.67 -23.90
CA ARG A 279 -1.66 2.08 -25.27
C ARG A 279 -0.35 1.43 -25.69
N GLN A 280 0.52 1.10 -24.75
CA GLN A 280 1.76 0.34 -24.96
C GLN A 280 1.54 -1.18 -24.99
N GLY A 281 0.29 -1.66 -24.92
CA GLY A 281 -0.05 -3.09 -24.97
C GLY A 281 -0.03 -3.80 -23.62
N VAL A 282 0.10 -3.08 -22.50
CA VAL A 282 0.06 -3.64 -21.15
C VAL A 282 -1.36 -3.59 -20.61
N ALA A 283 -2.08 -4.70 -20.70
CA ALA A 283 -3.44 -4.84 -20.17
C ALA A 283 -3.46 -5.40 -18.75
N THR A 284 -4.51 -5.06 -17.99
CA THR A 284 -4.77 -5.67 -16.68
C THR A 284 -4.84 -7.20 -16.80
N ARG A 285 -4.03 -7.89 -16.00
CA ARG A 285 -4.03 -9.36 -15.89
C ARG A 285 -4.58 -9.77 -14.53
N PHE A 286 -5.90 -9.65 -14.38
CA PHE A 286 -6.54 -10.03 -13.11
C PHE A 286 -6.79 -11.53 -13.05
N SER A 287 -6.30 -12.15 -11.98
CA SER A 287 -6.64 -13.50 -11.56
C SER A 287 -6.93 -13.52 -10.05
N PRO A 288 -8.13 -13.93 -9.62
CA PRO A 288 -8.41 -14.12 -8.19
C PRO A 288 -7.41 -15.04 -7.49
N LEU A 289 -6.99 -16.13 -8.14
CA LEU A 289 -6.04 -17.09 -7.57
C LEU A 289 -4.65 -16.44 -7.38
N GLU A 290 -4.23 -15.59 -8.31
CA GLU A 290 -2.97 -14.85 -8.19
C GLU A 290 -3.04 -13.83 -7.04
N TYR A 291 -4.17 -13.15 -6.87
CA TYR A 291 -4.35 -12.24 -5.73
C TYR A 291 -4.27 -12.98 -4.39
N ILE A 292 -4.93 -14.14 -4.28
CA ILE A 292 -4.86 -14.97 -3.07
C ILE A 292 -3.43 -15.43 -2.80
N ARG A 293 -2.68 -15.81 -3.84
CA ARG A 293 -1.26 -16.15 -3.72
C ARG A 293 -0.44 -14.96 -3.19
N ILE A 294 -0.64 -13.76 -3.73
CA ILE A 294 0.04 -12.55 -3.28
C ILE A 294 -0.26 -12.24 -1.80
N ILE A 295 -1.52 -12.31 -1.39
CA ILE A 295 -1.90 -12.12 0.02
C ILE A 295 -1.20 -13.15 0.92
N ALA A 296 -1.25 -14.42 0.55
CA ALA A 296 -0.64 -15.48 1.34
C ALA A 296 0.89 -15.34 1.44
N VAL A 297 1.57 -15.11 0.31
CA VAL A 297 3.02 -14.88 0.30
C VAL A 297 3.38 -13.63 1.09
N SER A 298 2.60 -12.53 0.95
CA SER A 298 2.83 -11.31 1.73
C SER A 298 2.76 -11.58 3.23
N ARG A 299 1.78 -12.36 3.70
CA ARG A 299 1.65 -12.75 5.10
C ARG A 299 2.87 -13.54 5.61
N LEU A 300 3.41 -14.43 4.77
CA LEU A 300 4.52 -15.30 5.16
C LEU A 300 5.88 -14.61 5.08
N VAL A 301 6.08 -13.74 4.09
CA VAL A 301 7.35 -13.02 3.89
C VAL A 301 7.47 -11.82 4.82
N LEU A 302 6.37 -11.07 5.02
CA LEU A 302 6.34 -9.87 5.88
C LEU A 302 6.07 -10.25 7.34
N ASN A 303 6.92 -11.11 7.91
CA ASN A 303 6.79 -11.67 9.27
C ASN A 303 6.79 -10.59 10.37
N ASN A 304 7.25 -9.38 10.07
CA ASN A 304 7.36 -8.22 10.96
C ASN A 304 6.32 -7.12 10.68
N ILE A 305 5.37 -7.34 9.76
CA ILE A 305 4.23 -6.42 9.52
C ILE A 305 2.95 -7.15 9.93
N ARG A 306 2.24 -6.55 10.90
CA ARG A 306 1.08 -7.19 11.52
C ARG A 306 -0.13 -7.28 10.60
N ASN A 307 -0.43 -6.21 9.86
CA ASN A 307 -1.68 -6.13 9.12
C ASN A 307 -1.45 -6.27 7.62
N ILE A 308 -2.22 -7.15 7.00
CA ILE A 308 -2.30 -7.30 5.54
C ILE A 308 -3.74 -6.97 5.13
N GLN A 309 -3.88 -5.98 4.26
CA GLN A 309 -5.18 -5.49 3.82
C GLN A 309 -5.62 -6.18 2.52
N ALA A 310 -6.89 -6.58 2.46
CA ALA A 310 -7.54 -7.02 1.24
C ALA A 310 -8.07 -5.81 0.44
N SER A 311 -7.55 -5.60 -0.78
CA SER A 311 -7.89 -4.45 -1.65
C SER A 311 -9.16 -4.70 -2.46
N TRP A 312 -10.31 -4.78 -1.79
CA TRP A 312 -11.61 -5.06 -2.41
C TRP A 312 -11.94 -4.14 -3.59
N LEU A 313 -11.49 -2.88 -3.56
CA LEU A 313 -11.73 -1.92 -4.65
C LEU A 313 -11.25 -2.46 -5.99
N THR A 314 -10.08 -3.07 -6.04
CA THR A 314 -9.46 -3.55 -7.28
C THR A 314 -9.80 -5.01 -7.61
N VAL A 315 -10.15 -5.82 -6.63
CA VAL A 315 -10.35 -7.27 -6.83
C VAL A 315 -11.80 -7.74 -6.67
N GLY A 316 -12.67 -6.88 -6.16
CA GLY A 316 -14.07 -7.17 -5.89
C GLY A 316 -14.30 -7.89 -4.57
N LYS A 317 -15.59 -7.92 -4.14
CA LYS A 317 -16.05 -8.47 -2.86
C LYS A 317 -15.62 -9.92 -2.66
N ALA A 318 -15.96 -10.81 -3.58
CA ALA A 318 -15.74 -12.25 -3.43
C ALA A 318 -14.24 -12.59 -3.26
N THR A 319 -13.37 -12.00 -4.07
CA THR A 319 -11.92 -12.22 -3.96
C THR A 319 -11.38 -11.68 -2.64
N ALA A 320 -11.86 -10.51 -2.20
CA ALA A 320 -11.46 -9.95 -0.91
C ALA A 320 -11.90 -10.83 0.28
N GLN A 321 -13.10 -11.40 0.24
CA GLN A 321 -13.58 -12.35 1.25
C GLN A 321 -12.69 -13.59 1.36
N VAL A 322 -12.29 -14.19 0.23
CA VAL A 322 -11.35 -15.34 0.23
C VAL A 322 -9.97 -14.93 0.75
N ALA A 323 -9.52 -13.71 0.46
CA ALA A 323 -8.24 -13.18 0.97
C ALA A 323 -8.20 -13.14 2.50
N LEU A 324 -9.32 -12.90 3.20
CA LEU A 324 -9.40 -12.94 4.67
C LEU A 324 -9.10 -14.33 5.24
N HIS A 325 -9.38 -15.39 4.49
CA HIS A 325 -9.02 -16.77 4.85
C HIS A 325 -7.64 -17.21 4.34
N SER A 326 -6.91 -16.29 3.72
CA SER A 326 -5.63 -16.57 3.09
C SER A 326 -4.50 -15.65 3.62
N GLY A 327 -4.70 -15.06 4.80
CA GLY A 327 -3.68 -14.24 5.47
C GLY A 327 -4.01 -12.77 5.67
N ALA A 328 -5.00 -12.19 4.99
CA ALA A 328 -5.46 -10.83 5.26
C ALA A 328 -6.26 -10.75 6.57
N ASN A 329 -6.22 -9.61 7.25
CA ASN A 329 -6.95 -9.36 8.49
C ASN A 329 -7.63 -7.97 8.53
N ASP A 330 -7.61 -7.26 7.43
CA ASP A 330 -8.19 -5.92 7.30
C ASP A 330 -8.83 -5.76 5.92
N MET A 331 -10.02 -5.14 5.86
CA MET A 331 -10.71 -4.82 4.60
C MET A 331 -10.42 -3.39 4.11
N GLY A 332 -9.60 -2.64 4.83
CA GLY A 332 -9.33 -1.25 4.50
C GLY A 332 -10.51 -0.32 4.72
N SER A 333 -10.55 0.75 3.97
CA SER A 333 -11.59 1.77 4.07
C SER A 333 -12.72 1.56 3.07
N ILE A 334 -13.88 2.19 3.33
CA ILE A 334 -14.94 2.36 2.33
C ILE A 334 -14.53 3.30 1.18
N MET A 335 -13.38 3.97 1.30
CA MET A 335 -12.74 4.80 0.26
C MET A 335 -13.69 5.83 -0.37
N ILE A 336 -14.23 6.73 0.48
CA ILE A 336 -15.12 7.79 0.00
C ILE A 336 -14.36 8.66 -1.02
N GLU A 337 -14.90 8.77 -2.23
CA GLU A 337 -14.37 9.60 -3.33
C GLU A 337 -12.97 9.17 -3.83
N GLU A 338 -12.77 7.87 -4.03
CA GLU A 338 -11.56 7.41 -4.71
C GLU A 338 -11.62 7.74 -6.21
N ASN A 339 -10.67 8.55 -6.69
CA ASN A 339 -10.65 9.08 -8.06
C ASN A 339 -9.51 8.53 -8.93
N VAL A 340 -8.47 7.95 -8.33
CA VAL A 340 -7.24 7.58 -9.06
C VAL A 340 -7.40 6.22 -9.72
N VAL A 341 -7.80 5.21 -8.98
CA VAL A 341 -7.96 3.84 -9.49
C VAL A 341 -9.28 3.69 -10.26
N SER A 342 -10.32 4.41 -9.82
CA SER A 342 -11.62 4.45 -10.52
C SER A 342 -11.50 5.07 -11.92
N SER A 343 -10.65 6.08 -12.12
CA SER A 343 -10.36 6.63 -13.46
C SER A 343 -9.70 5.63 -14.40
N ALA A 344 -9.16 4.53 -13.89
CA ALA A 344 -8.57 3.43 -14.64
C ALA A 344 -9.46 2.16 -14.67
N GLY A 345 -10.76 2.29 -14.34
CA GLY A 345 -11.77 1.25 -14.52
C GLY A 345 -12.06 0.36 -13.30
N ALA A 346 -11.72 0.78 -12.09
CA ALA A 346 -12.23 0.15 -10.87
C ALA A 346 -13.61 0.71 -10.53
N HIS A 347 -14.64 -0.16 -10.45
CA HIS A 347 -16.03 0.26 -10.21
C HIS A 347 -16.65 -0.38 -8.97
N ASN A 348 -15.88 -1.12 -8.17
CA ASN A 348 -16.37 -1.67 -6.91
C ASN A 348 -16.57 -0.53 -5.90
N GLN A 349 -17.64 -0.58 -5.13
CA GLN A 349 -17.98 0.41 -4.11
C GLN A 349 -18.54 -0.27 -2.87
N PHE A 350 -18.17 0.23 -1.70
CA PHE A 350 -18.81 -0.09 -0.44
C PHE A 350 -19.22 1.19 0.30
N ASP A 351 -20.39 1.14 0.92
CA ASP A 351 -20.70 1.96 2.07
C ASP A 351 -20.36 1.23 3.38
N ALA A 352 -20.58 1.86 4.51
CA ALA A 352 -20.29 1.26 5.81
C ALA A 352 -21.10 -0.02 6.10
N ALA A 353 -22.32 -0.13 5.59
CA ALA A 353 -23.14 -1.31 5.74
C ALA A 353 -22.63 -2.46 4.83
N GLY A 354 -22.30 -2.14 3.59
CA GLY A 354 -21.80 -3.09 2.61
C GLY A 354 -20.47 -3.74 2.99
N ILE A 355 -19.50 -2.97 3.48
CA ILE A 355 -18.21 -3.54 3.92
C ILE A 355 -18.38 -4.43 5.16
N GLN A 356 -19.22 -4.02 6.12
CA GLN A 356 -19.52 -4.84 7.29
C GLN A 356 -20.24 -6.14 6.89
N GLN A 357 -21.20 -6.07 5.97
CA GLN A 357 -21.91 -7.24 5.47
C GLN A 357 -20.94 -8.18 4.75
N ALA A 358 -20.03 -7.67 3.93
CA ALA A 358 -19.01 -8.49 3.26
C ALA A 358 -18.12 -9.24 4.26
N ILE A 359 -17.72 -8.59 5.36
CA ILE A 359 -16.94 -9.21 6.44
C ILE A 359 -17.75 -10.31 7.16
N ARG A 360 -19.05 -10.05 7.49
CA ARG A 360 -19.91 -11.06 8.12
C ARG A 360 -20.14 -12.28 7.23
N GLU A 361 -20.39 -12.08 5.95
CA GLU A 361 -20.56 -13.16 4.98
C GLU A 361 -19.29 -14.01 4.81
N ALA A 362 -18.11 -13.44 5.06
CA ALA A 362 -16.86 -14.17 5.13
C ALA A 362 -16.67 -14.91 6.48
N GLY A 363 -17.63 -14.85 7.40
CA GLY A 363 -17.58 -15.53 8.69
C GLY A 363 -16.83 -14.78 9.79
N PHE A 364 -16.60 -13.46 9.63
CA PHE A 364 -15.88 -12.63 10.61
C PHE A 364 -16.78 -11.54 11.21
N THR A 365 -16.35 -11.03 12.36
CA THR A 365 -16.96 -9.86 13.02
C THR A 365 -16.29 -8.58 12.53
N PRO A 366 -17.04 -7.65 11.89
CA PRO A 366 -16.47 -6.37 11.48
C PRO A 366 -16.22 -5.46 12.69
N ARG A 367 -15.03 -4.85 12.75
CA ARG A 367 -14.68 -3.84 13.73
C ARG A 367 -14.12 -2.60 13.05
N LEU A 368 -14.74 -1.46 13.35
CA LEU A 368 -14.22 -0.16 12.94
C LEU A 368 -12.91 0.11 13.66
N ARG A 369 -11.90 0.63 12.97
CA ARG A 369 -10.60 1.01 13.51
C ARG A 369 -10.21 2.43 13.13
N ASP A 370 -9.26 2.98 13.88
CA ASP A 370 -8.50 4.16 13.48
C ASP A 370 -7.26 3.80 12.62
N GLN A 371 -6.48 4.82 12.24
CA GLN A 371 -5.25 4.64 11.45
C GLN A 371 -4.17 3.84 12.20
N LEU A 372 -4.15 3.88 13.51
CA LEU A 372 -3.20 3.13 14.34
C LEU A 372 -3.67 1.69 14.65
N TYR A 373 -4.70 1.22 13.95
CA TYR A 373 -5.31 -0.09 14.16
C TYR A 373 -5.88 -0.30 15.57
N ARG A 374 -6.26 0.78 16.25
CA ARG A 374 -7.03 0.71 17.51
C ARG A 374 -8.51 0.60 17.16
N MET A 375 -9.19 -0.35 17.79
CA MET A 375 -10.63 -0.56 17.59
C MET A 375 -11.45 0.59 18.20
N ARG A 376 -12.52 0.94 17.51
CA ARG A 376 -13.45 1.99 17.89
C ARG A 376 -14.84 1.45 18.16
#